data_4c92f8db15456e5bc9d3e0f6a1478497
#
_entry.id   4c92f8db15456e5bc9d3e0f6a1478497
#
_cell.length_a   1.000
_cell.length_b   1.000
_cell.length_c   1.000
_cell.angle_alpha   90.00
_cell.angle_beta   90.00
_cell.angle_gamma   90.00
#
_symmetry.space_group_name_H-M   'P 1'
#
loop_
_entity.id
_entity.type
_entity.pdbx_description
1 polymer ?
#
loop_
_entity_poly.entity_id
_entity_poly.type
_entity_poly.pdbx_seq_one_letter_code
_entity_poly.pdbx_strand_id
1 'polypeptide(L)'
;MSTQTKKQTNDAKESRTPSNIVWFEIPADNPERAKNFYGSLFGWKIKPFPGMTDYWHIDTGGGDETPDGGLITRKHPQQSITNYVAVSSVDESAAKVEKLGGTICKSKTAVPQMGYFVICQDTEGNEFALWEVDSSAK
;
A
#
# COMPACT_ATOMS: atom_id res chain seq x y z
N MET A 1 -12.42 -21.10 10.23
CA MET A 1 -12.37 -21.01 9.52
C MET A 1 -12.78 -20.90 8.72
N SER A 2 -12.90 -20.79 8.65
CA SER A 2 -13.15 -20.72 7.62
C SER A 2 -13.50 -20.49 6.86
N THR A 3 -13.75 -20.56 6.92
CA THR A 3 -14.00 -20.53 5.99
C THR A 3 -14.42 -20.21 5.39
N GLN A 4 -14.62 -20.33 5.58
CA GLN A 4 -14.95 -20.20 4.82
C GLN A 4 -15.30 -19.82 4.17
N THR A 5 -15.49 -19.88 4.44
CA THR A 5 -15.74 -19.66 3.62
C THR A 5 -16.15 -19.30 3.06
N LYS A 6 -16.37 -19.42 3.19
CA LYS A 6 -16.73 -19.19 2.52
C LYS A 6 -17.16 -18.84 1.79
N LYS A 7 -17.29 -19.02 1.69
CA LYS A 7 -17.60 -18.83 0.78
C LYS A 7 -18.17 -18.32 0.14
N GLN A 8 -18.43 -18.27 0.16
CA GLN A 8 -18.93 -17.90 -0.57
C GLN A 8 -19.35 -17.41 -1.27
N THR A 9 -19.61 -17.44 -1.40
CA THR A 9 -20.06 -16.98 -2.26
C THR A 9 -20.40 -16.32 -2.85
N ASN A 10 -20.64 -15.95 -3.46
CA ASN A 10 -20.85 -15.33 -4.25
C ASN A 10 -21.14 -14.43 -4.93
N ASP A 11 -21.22 -14.31 -6.05
CA ASP A 11 -22.08 -13.61 -6.93
C ASP A 11 -21.49 -12.26 -7.27
N ALA A 12 -22.20 -11.13 -7.20
CA ALA A 12 -21.62 -9.83 -7.53
C ALA A 12 -20.32 -9.58 -6.82
N LYS A 13 -20.21 -10.03 -5.60
CA LYS A 13 -18.98 -9.82 -4.85
C LYS A 13 -17.82 -10.64 -5.38
N GLU A 14 -18.08 -11.61 -6.23
CA GLU A 14 -17.03 -12.42 -6.80
C GLU A 14 -16.16 -11.64 -7.75
N SER A 15 -16.71 -10.56 -8.34
CA SER A 15 -15.93 -9.73 -9.25
C SER A 15 -15.11 -8.68 -8.53
N ARG A 16 -15.26 -8.57 -7.22
CA ARG A 16 -14.58 -7.55 -6.47
C ARG A 16 -13.20 -7.99 -6.04
N THR A 17 -12.25 -7.05 -6.11
CA THR A 17 -10.92 -7.26 -5.56
C THR A 17 -11.03 -7.36 -4.04
N PRO A 18 -10.49 -8.42 -3.44
CA PRO A 18 -10.41 -8.44 -1.97
C PRO A 18 -9.60 -7.26 -1.48
N SER A 19 -10.06 -6.60 -0.43
CA SER A 19 -9.40 -5.42 0.09
C SER A 19 -8.34 -5.80 1.11
N ASN A 20 -7.29 -6.47 0.62
CA ASN A 20 -6.14 -6.88 1.43
C ASN A 20 -5.12 -5.77 1.48
N ILE A 21 -4.30 -5.80 2.53
CA ILE A 21 -3.09 -4.98 2.53
C ILE A 21 -2.11 -5.65 1.57
N VAL A 22 -1.70 -4.91 0.53
CA VAL A 22 -0.84 -5.46 -0.53
C VAL A 22 0.54 -4.84 -0.56
N TRP A 23 0.74 -3.77 0.21
CA TRP A 23 2.01 -3.04 0.23
C TRP A 23 2.06 -2.22 1.50
N PHE A 24 3.25 -2.03 2.05
CA PHE A 24 3.45 -1.11 3.16
C PHE A 24 4.61 -0.19 2.80
N GLU A 25 4.65 0.98 3.43
CA GLU A 25 5.68 1.96 3.13
C GLU A 25 6.24 2.49 4.43
N ILE A 26 7.54 2.32 4.62
CA ILE A 26 8.23 2.72 5.84
C ILE A 26 9.06 3.97 5.55
N PRO A 27 8.77 5.10 6.22
CA PRO A 27 9.60 6.31 6.05
C PRO A 27 10.82 6.23 6.95
N ALA A 28 11.93 6.79 6.47
CA ALA A 28 13.17 6.79 7.22
C ALA A 28 13.90 8.12 7.03
N ASP A 29 14.42 8.65 8.13
CA ASP A 29 15.28 9.84 8.07
C ASP A 29 16.61 9.49 7.40
N ASN A 30 17.07 8.27 7.64
CA ASN A 30 18.31 7.76 7.05
C ASN A 30 18.02 6.38 6.47
N PRO A 31 17.67 6.31 5.17
CA PRO A 31 17.32 5.03 4.56
C PRO A 31 18.42 3.97 4.63
N GLU A 32 19.68 4.36 4.54
CA GLU A 32 20.77 3.40 4.62
C GLU A 32 20.82 2.76 6.00
N ARG A 33 20.61 3.55 7.03
CA ARG A 33 20.59 3.03 8.39
C ARG A 33 19.39 2.10 8.61
N ALA A 34 18.22 2.48 8.09
CA ALA A 34 17.02 1.64 8.19
C ALA A 34 17.21 0.34 7.43
N LYS A 35 17.80 0.40 6.23
CA LYS A 35 18.08 -0.77 5.42
C LYS A 35 18.96 -1.76 6.20
N ASN A 36 20.02 -1.26 6.82
CA ASN A 36 20.93 -2.11 7.59
C ASN A 36 20.23 -2.71 8.80
N PHE A 37 19.36 -1.94 9.45
CA PHE A 37 18.64 -2.42 10.62
C PHE A 37 17.71 -3.58 10.26
N TYR A 38 16.83 -3.35 9.29
CA TYR A 38 15.85 -4.38 8.90
C TYR A 38 16.51 -5.57 8.22
N GLY A 39 17.52 -5.33 7.40
CA GLY A 39 18.25 -6.40 6.75
C GLY A 39 18.94 -7.30 7.73
N SER A 40 19.58 -6.72 8.76
CA SER A 40 20.26 -7.51 9.78
C SER A 40 19.31 -8.23 10.70
N LEU A 41 18.20 -7.57 11.03
CA LEU A 41 17.24 -8.14 12.01
C LEU A 41 16.40 -9.26 11.39
N PHE A 42 15.87 -9.02 10.20
CA PHE A 42 14.90 -9.93 9.57
C PHE A 42 15.41 -10.63 8.32
N GLY A 43 16.57 -10.23 7.81
CA GLY A 43 17.05 -10.76 6.55
C GLY A 43 16.31 -10.20 5.34
N TRP A 44 15.59 -9.11 5.51
CA TRP A 44 14.89 -8.48 4.38
C TRP A 44 15.90 -7.96 3.37
N LYS A 45 15.57 -8.12 2.09
CA LYS A 45 16.41 -7.63 1.00
C LYS A 45 15.85 -6.31 0.52
N ILE A 46 16.63 -5.25 0.64
CA ILE A 46 16.19 -3.90 0.35
C ILE A 46 17.08 -3.33 -0.74
N LYS A 47 16.48 -3.02 -1.89
CA LYS A 47 17.21 -2.57 -3.08
C LYS A 47 16.52 -1.36 -3.68
N PRO A 48 17.26 -0.49 -4.38
CA PRO A 48 16.63 0.64 -5.07
C PRO A 48 15.50 0.16 -5.97
N PHE A 49 14.38 0.88 -5.94
CA PHE A 49 13.23 0.55 -6.77
C PHE A 49 13.48 1.12 -8.17
N PRO A 50 13.44 0.28 -9.21
CA PRO A 50 13.74 0.75 -10.57
C PRO A 50 12.85 1.89 -11.00
N GLY A 51 13.45 2.93 -11.55
CA GLY A 51 12.71 4.06 -12.09
C GLY A 51 12.24 5.09 -11.06
N MET A 52 12.57 4.89 -9.79
CA MET A 52 12.17 5.82 -8.73
C MET A 52 13.38 6.33 -7.97
N THR A 53 13.27 7.55 -7.48
CA THR A 53 14.32 8.19 -6.67
C THR A 53 13.92 8.17 -5.21
N ASP A 54 14.87 7.90 -4.33
CA ASP A 54 14.63 7.87 -2.88
C ASP A 54 13.55 6.88 -2.48
N TYR A 55 13.51 5.76 -3.19
CA TYR A 55 12.54 4.69 -2.96
C TYR A 55 13.23 3.35 -3.11
N TRP A 56 13.07 2.46 -2.14
CA TRP A 56 13.68 1.14 -2.14
C TRP A 56 12.61 0.08 -1.97
N HIS A 57 12.78 -1.01 -2.68
CA HIS A 57 11.89 -2.17 -2.56
C HIS A 57 12.33 -3.04 -1.39
N ILE A 58 11.40 -3.36 -0.51
CA ILE A 58 11.64 -4.27 0.61
C ILE A 58 11.05 -5.62 0.24
N ASP A 59 11.94 -6.60 0.02
CA ASP A 59 11.54 -7.97 -0.25
C ASP A 59 11.60 -8.72 1.09
N THR A 60 10.43 -9.05 1.63
CA THR A 60 10.34 -9.73 2.92
C THR A 60 10.57 -11.23 2.83
N GLY A 61 10.59 -11.78 1.61
CA GLY A 61 10.88 -13.18 1.40
C GLY A 61 9.66 -14.10 1.49
N GLY A 62 8.48 -13.54 1.65
CA GLY A 62 7.26 -14.34 1.80
C GLY A 62 6.60 -14.75 0.50
N GLY A 63 7.17 -14.37 -0.64
CA GLY A 63 6.59 -14.71 -1.93
C GLY A 63 5.28 -13.98 -2.16
N ASP A 64 4.40 -14.61 -2.96
CA ASP A 64 3.15 -13.96 -3.35
C ASP A 64 2.12 -13.93 -2.23
N GLU A 65 2.36 -14.64 -1.14
CA GLU A 65 1.36 -14.78 -0.07
C GLU A 65 1.43 -13.67 0.96
N THR A 66 2.50 -12.90 0.96
CA THR A 66 2.67 -11.79 1.91
C THR A 66 3.06 -10.55 1.15
N PRO A 67 2.68 -9.37 1.66
CA PRO A 67 3.06 -8.15 0.96
C PRO A 67 4.54 -7.86 1.12
N ASP A 68 5.11 -7.28 0.07
CA ASP A 68 6.37 -6.58 0.15
C ASP A 68 6.06 -5.11 0.42
N GLY A 69 7.09 -4.30 0.54
CA GLY A 69 6.89 -2.90 0.82
C GLY A 69 7.95 -2.00 0.23
N GLY A 70 7.86 -0.74 0.60
CA GLY A 70 8.79 0.29 0.19
C GLY A 70 9.43 0.96 1.39
N LEU A 71 10.68 1.34 1.23
CA LEU A 71 11.38 2.20 2.16
C LEU A 71 11.55 3.53 1.46
N ILE A 72 11.18 4.61 2.12
CA ILE A 72 11.24 5.93 1.50
C ILE A 72 11.94 6.91 2.43
N THR A 73 12.50 7.96 1.84
CA THR A 73 13.02 9.05 2.63
C THR A 73 11.84 9.80 3.26
N ARG A 74 11.92 10.04 4.58
CA ARG A 74 10.84 10.74 5.29
C ARG A 74 10.69 12.16 4.75
N LYS A 75 9.45 12.56 4.53
CA LYS A 75 9.14 13.86 3.94
C LYS A 75 8.79 14.92 4.98
N HIS A 76 8.22 14.50 6.10
CA HIS A 76 7.88 15.43 7.19
C HIS A 76 7.89 14.67 8.51
N PRO A 77 8.07 15.38 9.64
CA PRO A 77 8.30 14.71 10.94
C PRO A 77 7.18 13.77 11.37
N GLN A 78 5.94 14.04 10.97
CA GLN A 78 4.80 13.22 11.37
C GLN A 78 4.53 12.05 10.45
N GLN A 79 5.29 11.91 9.37
CA GLN A 79 5.07 10.81 8.44
C GLN A 79 5.35 9.48 9.13
N SER A 80 4.39 8.55 9.02
CA SER A 80 4.49 7.23 9.64
C SER A 80 4.32 6.16 8.56
N ILE A 81 4.31 4.91 8.98
CA ILE A 81 4.12 3.78 8.06
C ILE A 81 2.74 3.87 7.45
N THR A 82 2.65 3.67 6.14
CA THR A 82 1.40 3.67 5.39
C THR A 82 1.15 2.29 4.82
N ASN A 83 -0.02 1.73 5.08
CA ASN A 83 -0.44 0.47 4.48
C ASN A 83 -1.29 0.76 3.25
N TYR A 84 -1.06 0.01 2.18
CA TYR A 84 -1.80 0.15 0.93
C TYR A 84 -2.78 -1.00 0.82
N VAL A 85 -4.05 -0.67 0.61
CA VAL A 85 -5.15 -1.65 0.55
C VAL A 85 -5.65 -1.73 -0.90
N ALA A 86 -5.68 -2.95 -1.44
CA ALA A 86 -6.14 -3.16 -2.81
C ALA A 86 -7.64 -2.90 -2.92
N VAL A 87 -8.01 -2.17 -3.97
CA VAL A 87 -9.42 -1.93 -4.31
C VAL A 87 -9.59 -2.06 -5.81
N SER A 88 -10.80 -2.31 -6.25
CA SER A 88 -11.09 -2.41 -7.68
C SER A 88 -11.14 -1.03 -8.34
N SER A 89 -11.47 0.02 -7.59
CA SER A 89 -11.54 1.38 -8.11
C SER A 89 -11.18 2.36 -7.01
N VAL A 90 -10.07 3.09 -7.20
CA VAL A 90 -9.71 4.12 -6.23
C VAL A 90 -10.70 5.29 -6.26
N ASP A 91 -11.32 5.54 -7.42
CA ASP A 91 -12.30 6.61 -7.51
C ASP A 91 -13.54 6.32 -6.65
N GLU A 92 -14.09 5.11 -6.80
CA GLU A 92 -15.26 4.71 -6.00
C GLU A 92 -14.92 4.59 -4.54
N SER A 93 -13.76 4.02 -4.23
CA SER A 93 -13.36 3.84 -2.84
C SER A 93 -13.07 5.16 -2.15
N ALA A 94 -12.46 6.11 -2.85
CA ALA A 94 -12.19 7.43 -2.29
C ALA A 94 -13.49 8.17 -1.96
N ALA A 95 -14.49 8.08 -2.84
CA ALA A 95 -15.80 8.66 -2.57
C ALA A 95 -16.40 8.04 -1.31
N LYS A 96 -16.24 6.74 -1.16
CA LYS A 96 -16.75 6.02 0.00
C LYS A 96 -16.01 6.39 1.28
N VAL A 97 -14.71 6.64 1.20
CA VAL A 97 -13.94 7.11 2.35
C VAL A 97 -14.57 8.38 2.92
N GLU A 98 -14.83 9.35 2.05
CA GLU A 98 -15.41 10.61 2.51
C GLU A 98 -16.81 10.41 3.08
N LYS A 99 -17.60 9.56 2.44
CA LYS A 99 -18.96 9.27 2.89
C LYS A 99 -18.96 8.63 4.28
N LEU A 100 -17.94 7.85 4.58
CA LEU A 100 -17.84 7.12 5.85
C LEU A 100 -17.09 7.89 6.94
N GLY A 101 -16.73 9.14 6.67
CA GLY A 101 -16.12 9.99 7.69
C GLY A 101 -14.61 10.10 7.63
N GLY A 102 -13.99 9.49 6.64
CA GLY A 102 -12.55 9.62 6.44
C GLY A 102 -12.23 10.85 5.61
N THR A 103 -10.96 11.04 5.32
CA THR A 103 -10.44 12.22 4.62
C THR A 103 -9.51 11.79 3.49
N ILE A 104 -9.57 12.50 2.37
CA ILE A 104 -8.62 12.30 1.29
C ILE A 104 -7.45 13.26 1.51
N CYS A 105 -6.26 12.70 1.67
CA CYS A 105 -5.05 13.48 1.93
C CYS A 105 -4.28 13.77 0.64
N LYS A 106 -4.27 12.82 -0.30
CA LYS A 106 -3.66 13.01 -1.60
C LYS A 106 -4.55 12.34 -2.63
N SER A 107 -4.97 13.10 -3.62
CA SER A 107 -5.90 12.60 -4.64
C SER A 107 -5.24 11.60 -5.55
N LYS A 108 -6.05 10.97 -6.40
CA LYS A 108 -5.62 9.91 -7.32
C LYS A 108 -4.32 10.28 -8.03
N THR A 109 -3.34 9.42 -7.89
CA THR A 109 -2.00 9.61 -8.43
C THR A 109 -1.59 8.34 -9.16
N ALA A 110 -1.04 8.48 -10.35
CA ALA A 110 -0.59 7.34 -11.12
C ALA A 110 0.83 6.93 -10.72
N VAL A 111 1.04 5.62 -10.64
CA VAL A 111 2.38 5.03 -10.72
C VAL A 111 2.40 4.43 -12.11
N PRO A 112 3.11 5.05 -13.05
CA PRO A 112 3.00 4.68 -14.47
C PRO A 112 3.19 3.19 -14.71
N GLN A 113 2.27 2.61 -15.49
CA GLN A 113 2.30 1.21 -15.89
C GLN A 113 2.05 0.22 -14.75
N MET A 114 1.72 0.72 -13.55
CA MET A 114 1.47 -0.15 -12.40
C MET A 114 0.07 0.04 -11.84
N GLY A 115 -0.35 1.28 -11.61
CA GLY A 115 -1.66 1.52 -11.04
C GLY A 115 -1.84 2.94 -10.53
N TYR A 116 -2.87 3.09 -9.68
CA TYR A 116 -3.21 4.39 -9.07
C TYR A 116 -3.32 4.24 -7.57
N PHE A 117 -2.97 5.29 -6.86
CA PHE A 117 -3.17 5.30 -5.41
C PHE A 117 -3.82 6.60 -4.96
N VAL A 118 -4.46 6.52 -3.79
CA VAL A 118 -5.06 7.66 -3.11
C VAL A 118 -4.65 7.54 -1.64
N ILE A 119 -4.09 8.59 -1.08
CA ILE A 119 -3.72 8.60 0.34
C ILE A 119 -4.89 9.14 1.13
N CYS A 120 -5.27 8.43 2.19
CA CYS A 120 -6.45 8.74 2.98
C CYS A 120 -6.12 8.73 4.46
N GLN A 121 -7.07 9.22 5.23
CA GLN A 121 -7.04 9.14 6.69
C GLN A 121 -8.35 8.53 7.15
N ASP A 122 -8.29 7.61 8.09
CA ASP A 122 -9.50 7.01 8.62
C ASP A 122 -10.15 7.92 9.66
N THR A 123 -11.20 7.44 10.33
CA THR A 123 -11.95 8.25 11.31
C THR A 123 -11.15 8.51 12.59
N GLU A 124 -10.03 7.82 12.76
CA GLU A 124 -9.18 7.93 13.96
C GLU A 124 -7.88 8.66 13.70
N GLY A 125 -7.73 9.25 12.51
CA GLY A 125 -6.54 10.01 12.15
C GLY A 125 -5.39 9.17 11.63
N ASN A 126 -5.62 7.89 11.33
CA ASN A 126 -4.57 7.02 10.80
C ASN A 126 -4.52 7.10 9.29
N GLU A 127 -3.31 7.21 8.76
CA GLU A 127 -3.11 7.26 7.32
C GLU A 127 -3.12 5.85 6.73
N PHE A 128 -3.76 5.71 5.58
CA PHE A 128 -3.71 4.49 4.78
C PHE A 128 -3.83 4.90 3.31
N ALA A 129 -3.58 3.97 2.41
CA ALA A 129 -3.68 4.26 0.99
C ALA A 129 -4.55 3.22 0.29
N LEU A 130 -5.26 3.67 -0.74
CA LEU A 130 -6.00 2.80 -1.64
C LEU A 130 -5.10 2.54 -2.85
N TRP A 131 -5.14 1.32 -3.37
CA TRP A 131 -4.33 0.94 -4.52
C TRP A 131 -5.19 0.20 -5.54
N GLU A 132 -5.14 0.67 -6.77
CA GLU A 132 -5.82 0.04 -7.90
C GLU A 132 -4.78 -0.37 -8.92
N VAL A 133 -4.70 -1.67 -9.22
CA VAL A 133 -3.78 -2.18 -10.24
C VAL A 133 -4.29 -1.78 -11.62
N ASP A 134 -3.42 -1.19 -12.44
CA ASP A 134 -3.76 -0.81 -13.81
C ASP A 134 -2.47 -0.66 -14.60
N SER A 135 -2.18 -1.63 -15.48
CA SER A 135 -0.96 -1.62 -16.27
C SER A 135 -0.95 -0.49 -17.30
N SER A 136 -2.08 0.16 -17.53
CA SER A 136 -2.17 1.29 -18.48
C SER A 136 -2.11 2.64 -17.76
N ALA A 137 -1.85 2.67 -16.45
CA ALA A 137 -1.76 3.92 -15.69
C ALA A 137 -0.69 4.82 -16.27
N LYS A 138 -0.98 6.13 -16.30
CA LYS A 138 -0.08 7.13 -16.88
C LYS A 138 0.16 8.29 -15.94
#